data_f2e3ff3f650a33cfd807be394d5ae8a1
#
_entry.id   f2e3ff3f650a33cfd807be394d5ae8a1
#
_cell.length_a   1.000
_cell.length_b   1.000
_cell.length_c   1.000
_cell.angle_alpha   90.00
_cell.angle_beta   90.00
_cell.angle_gamma   90.00
#
_symmetry.space_group_name_H-M   'P 1'
#
loop_
_entity.id
_entity.type
_entity.pdbx_description
1 polymer ?
#
loop_
_entity_poly.entity_id
_entity_poly.type
_entity_poly.pdbx_seq_one_letter_code
_entity_poly.pdbx_strand_id
1 'polypeptide(L)' 'MLGKIISQISRYRDKHKFQDFFLYLCMLIVASILFSLIGYDIERQESDWMQWLYYILLNVVALVLHHVAIYAIIKIKEKK' A
#
# COMPACT_ATOMS: atom_id res chain seq x y z
N MET A 1 7.45 20.63 0.36
CA MET A 1 6.28 20.00 -0.20
C MET A 1 6.03 18.59 0.30
N LEU A 2 7.04 17.72 0.18
CA LEU A 2 6.90 16.34 0.66
C LEU A 2 6.61 16.26 2.17
N GLY A 3 7.24 17.13 2.96
CA GLY A 3 7.00 17.16 4.40
C GLY A 3 5.56 17.46 4.78
N LYS A 4 4.89 18.35 4.04
CA LYS A 4 3.48 18.66 4.28
C LYS A 4 2.59 17.47 3.97
N ILE A 5 2.87 16.79 2.86
CA ILE A 5 2.10 15.62 2.44
C ILE A 5 2.24 14.50 3.48
N ILE A 6 3.48 14.25 3.91
CA ILE A 6 3.75 13.22 4.91
C ILE A 6 3.08 13.56 6.24
N SER A 7 3.11 14.84 6.65
CA SER A 7 2.43 15.28 7.88
C SER A 7 0.93 15.08 7.80
N GLN A 8 0.31 15.41 6.68
CA GLN A 8 -1.13 15.22 6.48
C GLN A 8 -1.51 13.76 6.53
N ILE A 9 -0.72 12.90 5.87
CA ILE A 9 -0.95 11.46 5.87
C ILE A 9 -0.83 10.92 7.29
N SER A 10 0.21 11.33 8.01
CA SER A 10 0.44 10.89 9.38
C SER A 10 -0.72 11.28 10.31
N ARG A 11 -1.20 12.52 10.19
CA ARG A 11 -2.36 12.99 10.97
C ARG A 11 -3.61 12.18 10.67
N TYR A 12 -3.87 11.92 9.40
CA TYR A 12 -5.02 11.13 9.01
C TYR A 12 -4.94 9.71 9.57
N ARG A 13 -3.77 9.11 9.51
CA ARG A 13 -3.55 7.75 10.03
C ARG A 13 -3.76 7.71 11.55
N ASP A 14 -3.31 8.72 12.26
CA ASP A 14 -3.49 8.79 13.72
C ASP A 14 -4.96 8.91 14.10
N LYS A 15 -5.74 9.68 13.33
CA LYS A 15 -7.17 9.85 13.58
C LYS A 15 -8.00 8.63 13.24
N HIS A 16 -7.58 7.90 12.23
CA HIS A 16 -8.36 6.79 11.67
C HIS A 16 -7.53 5.50 11.65
N LYS A 17 -7.02 5.10 12.81
CA LYS A 17 -6.16 3.92 12.92
C LYS A 17 -6.83 2.66 12.39
N PHE A 18 -8.12 2.49 12.70
CA PHE A 18 -8.87 1.31 12.30
C PHE A 18 -9.06 1.26 10.79
N GLN A 19 -9.47 2.39 10.21
CA GLN A 19 -9.64 2.51 8.76
C GLN A 19 -8.30 2.39 8.03
N ASP A 20 -7.24 2.93 8.64
CA ASP A 20 -5.89 2.84 8.08
C ASP A 20 -5.45 1.38 7.94
N PHE A 21 -5.64 0.60 9.00
CA PHE A 21 -5.29 -0.82 8.98
C PHE A 21 -6.09 -1.58 7.91
N PHE A 22 -7.39 -1.31 7.84
CA PHE A 22 -8.28 -1.95 6.88
C PHE A 22 -7.88 -1.60 5.45
N LEU A 23 -7.55 -0.34 5.21
CA LEU A 23 -7.10 0.15 3.91
C LEU A 23 -5.80 -0.53 3.50
N TYR A 24 -4.87 -0.70 4.45
CA TYR A 24 -3.60 -1.39 4.18
C TYR A 24 -3.84 -2.83 3.73
N LEU A 25 -4.74 -3.54 4.40
CA LEU A 25 -5.09 -4.90 4.00
C LEU A 25 -5.68 -4.94 2.59
N CYS A 26 -6.54 -3.97 2.25
CA CYS A 26 -7.09 -3.85 0.91
C CYS A 26 -5.98 -3.62 -0.13
N MET A 27 -5.01 -2.78 0.20
CA MET A 27 -3.90 -2.50 -0.71
C MET A 27 -3.01 -3.72 -0.90
N LEU A 28 -2.83 -4.55 0.14
CA LEU A 28 -2.11 -5.82 0.01
C LEU A 28 -2.80 -6.75 -0.99
N ILE A 29 -4.12 -6.83 -0.92
CA ILE A 29 -4.91 -7.65 -1.84
C ILE A 29 -4.77 -7.11 -3.27
N VAL A 30 -4.88 -5.80 -3.45
CA VAL A 30 -4.73 -5.17 -4.77
C VAL A 30 -3.34 -5.44 -5.34
N ALA A 31 -2.30 -5.27 -4.53
CA ALA A 31 -0.92 -5.52 -4.97
C ALA A 31 -0.72 -6.98 -5.38
N SER A 32 -1.32 -7.91 -4.62
CA SER A 32 -1.26 -9.33 -4.94
C SER A 32 -1.91 -9.63 -6.29
N ILE A 33 -3.07 -9.02 -6.55
CA ILE A 33 -3.76 -9.17 -7.84
C ILE A 33 -2.91 -8.62 -8.97
N LEU A 34 -2.30 -7.44 -8.78
CA LEU A 34 -1.44 -6.84 -9.79
C LEU A 34 -0.24 -7.72 -10.11
N PHE A 35 0.39 -8.29 -9.09
CA PHE A 35 1.52 -9.20 -9.29
C PHE A 35 1.10 -10.45 -10.06
N SER A 36 -0.08 -10.98 -9.75
CA SER A 36 -0.63 -12.14 -10.45
C SER A 36 -0.88 -11.83 -11.94
N LEU A 37 -1.40 -10.62 -12.22
CA LEU A 37 -1.69 -10.21 -13.60
C LEU A 37 -0.44 -10.10 -14.45
N ILE A 38 0.69 -9.68 -13.87
CA ILE A 38 1.96 -9.61 -14.62
C ILE A 38 2.72 -10.93 -14.61
N GLY A 39 2.15 -11.97 -13.99
CA GLY A 39 2.76 -13.27 -13.92
C GLY A 39 3.80 -13.44 -12.82
N TYR A 40 3.86 -12.53 -11.86
CA TYR A 40 4.77 -12.61 -10.73
C TYR A 40 4.06 -13.27 -9.55
N ASP A 41 4.06 -14.60 -9.56
CA ASP A 41 3.42 -15.40 -8.51
C ASP A 41 4.46 -16.05 -7.61
N ILE A 42 4.09 -16.20 -6.32
CA ILE A 42 4.97 -16.84 -5.34
C ILE A 42 5.21 -18.31 -5.69
N GLU A 43 4.21 -18.97 -6.30
CA GLU A 43 4.29 -20.36 -6.68
C GLU A 43 5.36 -20.61 -7.76
N ARG A 44 5.70 -19.61 -8.55
CA ARG A 44 6.70 -19.69 -9.61
C ARG A 44 8.12 -19.46 -9.11
N GLN A 45 8.27 -19.03 -7.84
CA GLN A 45 9.57 -18.75 -7.25
C GLN A 45 10.17 -20.05 -6.73
N GLU A 46 11.28 -20.46 -7.32
CA GLU A 46 11.92 -21.76 -7.02
C GLU A 46 12.82 -21.70 -5.80
N SER A 47 13.43 -20.56 -5.51
CA SER A 47 14.35 -20.44 -4.39
C SER A 47 13.77 -19.64 -3.25
N ASP A 48 14.22 -19.96 -2.02
CA ASP A 48 13.71 -19.33 -0.80
C ASP A 48 13.93 -17.83 -0.79
N TRP A 49 15.11 -17.35 -1.23
CA TRP A 49 15.39 -15.92 -1.23
C TRP A 49 14.52 -15.16 -2.23
N MET A 50 14.11 -15.80 -3.32
CA MET A 50 13.19 -15.20 -4.29
C MET A 50 11.79 -15.06 -3.71
N GLN A 51 11.36 -16.00 -2.87
CA GLN A 51 10.09 -15.89 -2.16
C GLN A 51 10.12 -14.73 -1.17
N TRP A 52 11.22 -14.57 -0.44
CA TRP A 52 11.43 -13.43 0.43
C TRP A 52 11.36 -12.11 -0.34
N LEU A 53 12.03 -12.06 -1.49
CA LEU A 53 12.01 -10.89 -2.36
C LEU A 53 10.60 -10.56 -2.82
N TYR A 54 9.81 -11.58 -3.16
CA TYR A 54 8.42 -11.40 -3.55
C TYR A 54 7.63 -10.71 -2.44
N TYR A 55 7.75 -11.19 -1.20
CA TYR A 55 7.03 -10.59 -0.07
C TYR A 55 7.48 -9.17 0.21
N ILE A 56 8.78 -8.91 0.11
CA ILE A 56 9.32 -7.56 0.32
C ILE A 56 8.75 -6.60 -0.73
N LEU A 57 8.79 -7.00 -1.99
CA LEU A 57 8.26 -6.16 -3.09
C LEU A 57 6.76 -5.96 -2.95
N LEU A 58 6.03 -7.00 -2.56
CA LEU A 58 4.60 -6.90 -2.34
C LEU A 58 4.27 -5.87 -1.26
N ASN A 59 4.99 -5.90 -0.14
CA ASN A 59 4.80 -4.94 0.94
C ASN A 59 5.16 -3.53 0.52
N VAL A 60 6.24 -3.35 -0.23
CA VAL A 60 6.66 -2.03 -0.73
C VAL A 60 5.57 -1.44 -1.63
N VAL A 61 5.07 -2.22 -2.58
CA VAL A 61 4.02 -1.77 -3.48
C VAL A 61 2.75 -1.44 -2.69
N ALA A 62 2.37 -2.29 -1.73
CA ALA A 62 1.20 -2.05 -0.90
C ALA A 62 1.35 -0.76 -0.09
N LEU A 63 2.52 -0.49 0.47
CA LEU A 63 2.78 0.75 1.21
C LEU A 63 2.65 1.97 0.32
N VAL A 64 3.21 1.92 -0.89
CA VAL A 64 3.10 3.03 -1.84
C VAL A 64 1.64 3.29 -2.20
N LEU A 65 0.90 2.23 -2.54
CA LEU A 65 -0.52 2.35 -2.87
C LEU A 65 -1.33 2.86 -1.69
N HIS A 66 -1.01 2.41 -0.48
CA HIS A 66 -1.68 2.85 0.74
C HIS A 66 -1.52 4.35 0.96
N HIS A 67 -0.29 4.86 0.82
CA HIS A 67 -0.01 6.29 0.99
C HIS A 67 -0.70 7.12 -0.10
N VAL A 68 -0.69 6.64 -1.35
CA VAL A 68 -1.38 7.31 -2.45
C VAL A 68 -2.88 7.36 -2.18
N ALA A 69 -3.46 6.25 -1.70
CA ALA A 69 -4.88 6.19 -1.40
C ALA A 69 -5.26 7.17 -0.28
N ILE A 70 -4.47 7.25 0.79
CA ILE A 70 -4.71 8.18 1.88
C ILE A 70 -4.64 9.61 1.37
N TYR A 71 -3.63 9.93 0.56
CA TYR A 71 -3.49 11.27 -0.01
C TYR A 71 -4.71 11.63 -0.86
N ALA A 72 -5.19 10.69 -1.68
CA ALA A 72 -6.37 10.91 -2.51
C ALA A 72 -7.61 11.16 -1.65
N ILE A 73 -7.78 10.41 -0.56
CA ILE A 73 -8.90 10.60 0.36
C ILE A 73 -8.86 11.99 0.98
N ILE A 74 -7.67 12.44 1.42
CA ILE A 74 -7.50 13.77 2.01
C ILE A 74 -7.89 14.85 0.99
N LYS A 75 -7.44 14.71 -0.25
CA LYS A 75 -7.74 15.68 -1.31
C LYS A 75 -9.22 15.74 -1.61
N ILE A 76 -9.89 14.60 -1.64
CA ILE A 76 -11.34 14.55 -1.89
C ILE A 76 -12.09 15.27 -0.76
N LYS A 77 -11.68 15.05 0.49
CA LYS A 77 -12.31 15.69 1.65
C LYS A 77 -12.10 17.20 1.65
N GLU A 78 -10.94 17.67 1.19
CA GLU A 78 -10.66 19.11 1.12
C GLU A 78 -11.54 19.82 0.09
N LYS A 79 -11.90 19.12 -0.99
CA LYS A 79 -12.76 19.70 -2.04
C LYS A 79 -14.22 19.79 -1.64
N LYS A 80 -14.64 19.09 -0.63
CA LYS A 80 -16.00 19.18 -0.10
C LYS A 80 -16.08 20.22 1.00
#